data_0eb265ee3fc72a2d776954c70b01e872
#
_entry.id   0eb265ee3fc72a2d776954c70b01e872
#
_cell.length_a   1.000
_cell.length_b   1.000
_cell.length_c   1.000
_cell.angle_alpha   90.00
_cell.angle_beta   90.00
_cell.angle_gamma   90.00
#
_symmetry.space_group_name_H-M   'P 1'
#
loop_
_entity.id
_entity.type
_entity.pdbx_description
1 polymer ?
#
loop_
_entity_poly.entity_id
_entity_poly.type
_entity_poly.pdbx_seq_one_letter_code
_entity_poly.pdbx_strand_id
1 'polypeptide(L)'
;MNRRNFLLGTTFSAAAFAEPALFAMTVPPAQITEQAAGRRIGQSDVEILQEHFDHLWRLDHRYGSGRVREQGVRLLNSEAMNLLKGSYSAKVGTALLRVVAQTSWLAGSMSADVGRHALAQRYYIQTLNLALSAGDTQYAANILGYMSRMTIHIGHSATSESERISNGRHAVALARAAQSLASDRLTPVLSGLLCAIEARGHALLGDSRETRMTVHKAENAFERSVPGNEPSWLAFYTEAELLADLGRCLRDTGESANAERLINHALESYEPWRARSRCFVQTDLATTHLVARDYDRATSLGLDAVRTASRISSSRAVDRIRTLHRQVQPIRMKSTHLATLDDEITAYLAHQPRGNEDTQV
;
A
#
# COMPACT_ATOMS: atom_id res chain seq x y z
N MET A 1 3.73 -2.47 25.31
CA MET A 1 4.88 -2.55 24.37
C MET A 1 6.09 -1.90 25.02
N ASN A 2 7.17 -2.66 25.23
CA ASN A 2 8.32 -2.19 26.02
C ASN A 2 9.10 -1.16 25.18
N ARG A 3 9.38 0.05 25.72
CA ARG A 3 10.15 1.12 25.05
C ARG A 3 11.48 0.63 24.45
N ARG A 4 12.06 -0.42 25.01
CA ARG A 4 13.32 -1.01 24.58
C ARG A 4 13.21 -1.73 23.21
N ASN A 5 12.07 -2.38 22.90
CA ASN A 5 11.83 -3.04 21.61
C ASN A 5 11.45 -2.03 20.51
N PHE A 6 10.98 -0.85 20.90
CA PHE A 6 10.65 0.21 19.94
C PHE A 6 11.92 0.86 19.33
N LEU A 7 13.06 0.80 20.02
CA LEU A 7 14.32 1.44 19.59
C LEU A 7 15.28 0.50 18.86
N LEU A 8 15.05 -0.81 18.84
CA LEU A 8 16.02 -1.81 18.36
C LEU A 8 15.90 -2.18 16.87
N GLY A 9 14.89 -1.69 16.12
CA GLY A 9 14.73 -2.03 14.71
C GLY A 9 15.05 -0.83 13.81
N THR A 10 16.29 -0.69 13.36
CA THR A 10 16.69 0.27 12.32
C THR A 10 16.35 -0.24 10.92
N THR A 11 16.18 -1.53 10.73
CA THR A 11 15.91 -2.19 9.46
C THR A 11 14.52 -2.83 9.44
N PHE A 12 13.90 -2.87 8.25
CA PHE A 12 12.66 -3.60 8.02
C PHE A 12 12.89 -5.12 8.11
N SER A 13 11.93 -5.83 8.74
CA SER A 13 11.88 -7.30 8.72
C SER A 13 10.45 -7.78 8.56
N ALA A 14 10.15 -8.53 7.51
CA ALA A 14 8.84 -9.14 7.30
C ALA A 14 8.43 -10.06 8.48
N ALA A 15 9.40 -10.76 9.07
CA ALA A 15 9.17 -11.64 10.23
C ALA A 15 8.66 -10.86 11.47
N ALA A 16 9.00 -9.58 11.60
CA ALA A 16 8.52 -8.77 12.73
C ALA A 16 7.01 -8.45 12.67
N PHE A 17 6.34 -8.77 11.58
CA PHE A 17 4.87 -8.72 11.49
C PHE A 17 4.19 -10.00 12.02
N ALA A 18 4.92 -11.10 12.19
CA ALA A 18 4.33 -12.39 12.57
C ALA A 18 3.71 -12.37 13.97
N GLU A 19 4.42 -11.82 14.97
CA GLU A 19 3.89 -11.71 16.35
C GLU A 19 2.65 -10.82 16.44
N PRO A 20 2.64 -9.58 15.89
CA PRO A 20 1.43 -8.77 15.85
C PRO A 20 0.25 -9.41 15.11
N ALA A 21 0.50 -10.13 14.01
CA ALA A 21 -0.54 -10.84 13.28
C ALA A 21 -1.13 -11.99 14.10
N LEU A 22 -0.29 -12.79 14.77
CA LEU A 22 -0.74 -13.86 15.66
C LEU A 22 -1.53 -13.30 16.85
N PHE A 23 -1.09 -12.20 17.45
CA PHE A 23 -1.81 -11.50 18.52
C PHE A 23 -3.19 -11.08 18.04
N ALA A 24 -3.34 -10.48 16.86
CA ALA A 24 -4.60 -10.07 16.30
C ALA A 24 -5.59 -11.23 16.11
N MET A 25 -5.10 -12.44 15.81
CA MET A 25 -5.93 -13.63 15.61
C MET A 25 -6.32 -14.34 16.90
N THR A 26 -5.59 -14.14 17.99
CA THR A 26 -5.75 -14.92 19.23
C THR A 26 -6.36 -14.14 20.39
N VAL A 27 -6.27 -12.81 20.37
CA VAL A 27 -6.75 -11.96 21.45
C VAL A 27 -8.09 -11.32 21.04
N PRO A 28 -9.17 -11.49 21.84
CA PRO A 28 -10.43 -10.81 21.58
C PRO A 28 -10.24 -9.30 21.53
N PRO A 29 -10.99 -8.57 20.67
CA PRO A 29 -10.97 -7.11 20.65
C PRO A 29 -11.28 -6.54 22.04
N ALA A 30 -10.51 -5.55 22.47
CA ALA A 30 -10.75 -4.88 23.73
C ALA A 30 -12.09 -4.12 23.68
N GLN A 31 -12.84 -4.15 24.77
CA GLN A 31 -14.00 -3.28 24.94
C GLN A 31 -13.52 -1.89 25.38
N ILE A 32 -14.02 -0.86 24.70
CA ILE A 32 -13.69 0.52 25.05
C ILE A 32 -14.51 0.90 26.27
N THR A 33 -13.81 1.30 27.32
CA THR A 33 -14.41 1.87 28.53
C THR A 33 -14.44 3.40 28.41
N GLU A 34 -15.40 4.01 29.08
CA GLU A 34 -15.48 5.46 29.21
C GLU A 34 -14.21 6.00 29.88
N GLN A 35 -13.69 7.10 29.36
CA GLN A 35 -12.58 7.83 29.99
C GLN A 35 -13.13 9.11 30.60
N ALA A 36 -13.01 9.23 31.91
CA ALA A 36 -13.61 10.31 32.69
C ALA A 36 -12.66 11.50 32.97
N ALA A 37 -11.37 11.37 32.68
CA ALA A 37 -10.35 12.39 32.98
C ALA A 37 -9.92 13.17 31.73
N GLY A 38 -9.62 14.46 31.90
CA GLY A 38 -9.09 15.32 30.85
C GLY A 38 -10.13 16.21 30.16
N ARG A 39 -9.73 16.90 29.09
CA ARG A 39 -10.62 17.74 28.26
C ARG A 39 -11.76 16.86 27.70
N ARG A 40 -12.98 17.37 27.73
CA ARG A 40 -14.13 16.69 27.12
C ARG A 40 -13.98 16.66 25.60
N ILE A 41 -14.03 15.47 25.03
CA ILE A 41 -13.98 15.21 23.57
C ILE A 41 -15.39 14.82 23.13
N GLY A 42 -15.87 15.50 22.09
CA GLY A 42 -17.18 15.27 21.49
C GLY A 42 -17.08 14.69 20.09
N GLN A 43 -18.23 14.44 19.48
CA GLN A 43 -18.33 13.94 18.11
C GLN A 43 -17.69 14.94 17.11
N SER A 44 -17.85 16.25 17.33
CA SER A 44 -17.24 17.28 16.47
C SER A 44 -15.71 17.25 16.44
N ASP A 45 -15.05 16.90 17.57
CA ASP A 45 -13.59 16.75 17.58
C ASP A 45 -13.15 15.58 16.69
N VAL A 46 -13.95 14.49 16.66
CA VAL A 46 -13.70 13.33 15.80
C VAL A 46 -13.89 13.69 14.32
N GLU A 47 -14.96 14.43 14.00
CA GLU A 47 -15.27 14.87 12.64
C GLU A 47 -14.18 15.81 12.09
N ILE A 48 -13.70 16.77 12.89
CA ILE A 48 -12.60 17.65 12.52
C ILE A 48 -11.33 16.83 12.22
N LEU A 49 -11.00 15.86 13.08
CA LEU A 49 -9.84 15.00 12.85
C LEU A 49 -9.99 14.19 11.56
N GLN A 50 -11.21 13.70 11.25
CA GLN A 50 -11.49 12.97 10.00
C GLN A 50 -11.30 13.88 8.77
N GLU A 51 -11.75 15.12 8.81
CA GLU A 51 -11.56 16.08 7.72
C GLU A 51 -10.09 16.39 7.46
N HIS A 52 -9.30 16.55 8.53
CA HIS A 52 -7.83 16.74 8.41
C HIS A 52 -7.16 15.50 7.78
N PHE A 53 -7.56 14.30 8.20
CA PHE A 53 -7.09 13.05 7.60
C PHE A 53 -7.44 13.01 6.10
N ASP A 54 -8.70 13.25 5.72
CA ASP A 54 -9.17 13.19 4.34
C ASP A 54 -8.45 14.21 3.44
N HIS A 55 -8.18 15.40 3.98
CA HIS A 55 -7.41 16.43 3.27
C HIS A 55 -5.98 15.96 2.99
N LEU A 56 -5.27 15.48 4.00
CA LEU A 56 -3.89 15.00 3.84
C LEU A 56 -3.81 13.76 2.95
N TRP A 57 -4.80 12.87 3.02
CA TRP A 57 -4.89 11.70 2.16
C TRP A 57 -5.00 12.10 0.67
N ARG A 58 -5.85 13.10 0.34
CA ARG A 58 -5.96 13.63 -1.03
C ARG A 58 -4.65 14.27 -1.52
N LEU A 59 -3.99 15.04 -0.66
CA LEU A 59 -2.69 15.66 -1.00
C LEU A 59 -1.61 14.62 -1.26
N ASP A 60 -1.58 13.54 -0.45
CA ASP A 60 -0.65 12.42 -0.63
C ASP A 60 -0.82 11.74 -1.99
N HIS A 61 -2.06 11.46 -2.40
CA HIS A 61 -2.33 10.84 -3.69
C HIS A 61 -1.99 11.72 -4.88
N ARG A 62 -2.13 13.03 -4.72
CA ARG A 62 -1.89 14.02 -5.78
C ARG A 62 -0.43 14.39 -5.94
N TYR A 63 0.30 14.54 -4.84
CA TYR A 63 1.65 15.13 -4.85
C TYR A 63 2.73 14.16 -4.38
N GLY A 64 2.36 12.99 -3.83
CA GLY A 64 3.26 12.02 -3.22
C GLY A 64 3.64 12.38 -1.78
N SER A 65 4.01 11.37 -1.02
CA SER A 65 4.24 11.47 0.42
C SER A 65 5.42 12.36 0.81
N GLY A 66 6.43 12.50 -0.07
CA GLY A 66 7.61 13.31 0.24
C GLY A 66 7.30 14.78 0.52
N ARG A 67 6.17 15.31 0.02
CA ARG A 67 5.75 16.70 0.24
C ARG A 67 4.85 16.89 1.46
N VAL A 68 4.16 15.86 1.91
CA VAL A 68 3.09 15.99 2.91
C VAL A 68 3.29 15.13 4.16
N ARG A 69 4.26 14.22 4.15
CA ARG A 69 4.51 13.28 5.26
C ARG A 69 4.68 13.94 6.62
N GLU A 70 5.43 15.03 6.70
CA GLU A 70 5.63 15.73 7.98
C GLU A 70 4.33 16.27 8.56
N GLN A 71 3.41 16.70 7.70
CA GLN A 71 2.07 17.15 8.13
C GLN A 71 1.25 15.97 8.66
N GLY A 72 1.30 14.80 8.00
CA GLY A 72 0.64 13.58 8.46
C GLY A 72 1.18 13.10 9.82
N VAL A 73 2.50 13.12 10.00
CA VAL A 73 3.13 12.77 11.29
C VAL A 73 2.77 13.78 12.39
N ARG A 74 2.71 15.08 12.08
CA ARG A 74 2.24 16.09 13.02
C ARG A 74 0.78 15.91 13.40
N LEU A 75 -0.10 15.65 12.43
CA LEU A 75 -1.51 15.36 12.71
C LEU A 75 -1.66 14.19 13.70
N LEU A 76 -0.90 13.12 13.48
CA LEU A 76 -0.93 11.96 14.39
C LEU A 76 -0.44 12.34 15.80
N ASN A 77 0.74 12.94 15.91
CA ASN A 77 1.41 13.11 17.20
C ASN A 77 0.84 14.29 18.03
N SER A 78 0.46 15.38 17.36
CA SER A 78 0.06 16.62 18.03
C SER A 78 -1.45 16.77 18.20
N GLU A 79 -2.25 16.13 17.34
CA GLU A 79 -3.71 16.23 17.39
C GLU A 79 -4.33 14.90 17.79
N ALA A 80 -4.22 13.86 16.94
CA ALA A 80 -4.90 12.58 17.13
C ALA A 80 -4.55 11.91 18.47
N MET A 81 -3.26 11.80 18.79
CA MET A 81 -2.81 11.17 20.04
C MET A 81 -3.15 12.00 21.30
N ASN A 82 -3.33 13.31 21.17
CA ASN A 82 -3.75 14.16 22.30
C ASN A 82 -5.24 14.03 22.58
N LEU A 83 -6.09 13.84 21.56
CA LEU A 83 -7.52 13.60 21.76
C LEU A 83 -7.76 12.32 22.54
N LEU A 84 -6.94 11.28 22.38
CA LEU A 84 -7.05 10.04 23.16
C LEU A 84 -6.82 10.22 24.68
N LYS A 85 -6.21 11.32 25.11
CA LYS A 85 -5.99 11.65 26.54
C LYS A 85 -7.18 12.37 27.16
N GLY A 86 -8.17 12.75 26.40
CA GLY A 86 -9.36 13.46 26.88
C GLY A 86 -10.41 12.54 27.49
N SER A 87 -11.47 13.14 28.03
CA SER A 87 -12.64 12.41 28.52
C SER A 87 -13.69 12.24 27.42
N TYR A 88 -14.22 11.07 27.23
CA TYR A 88 -15.21 10.74 26.21
C TYR A 88 -16.10 9.56 26.59
N SER A 89 -17.31 9.52 26.01
CA SER A 89 -18.19 8.35 26.11
C SER A 89 -17.64 7.17 25.31
N ALA A 90 -18.07 5.95 25.60
CA ALA A 90 -17.67 4.75 24.86
C ALA A 90 -17.92 4.89 23.33
N LYS A 91 -19.06 5.49 22.94
CA LYS A 91 -19.39 5.73 21.52
C LYS A 91 -18.38 6.67 20.84
N VAL A 92 -18.07 7.80 21.48
CA VAL A 92 -17.07 8.76 20.96
C VAL A 92 -15.68 8.15 20.96
N GLY A 93 -15.32 7.39 22.01
CA GLY A 93 -14.03 6.69 22.10
C GLY A 93 -13.83 5.67 20.98
N THR A 94 -14.85 4.90 20.61
CA THR A 94 -14.80 3.99 19.46
C THR A 94 -14.56 4.75 18.16
N ALA A 95 -15.31 5.82 17.89
CA ALA A 95 -15.15 6.63 16.70
C ALA A 95 -13.76 7.30 16.65
N LEU A 96 -13.32 7.84 17.78
CA LEU A 96 -11.99 8.46 17.91
C LEU A 96 -10.86 7.48 17.60
N LEU A 97 -10.89 6.28 18.20
CA LEU A 97 -9.87 5.25 17.96
C LEU A 97 -9.80 4.83 16.50
N ARG A 98 -10.94 4.77 15.79
CA ARG A 98 -10.98 4.49 14.35
C ARG A 98 -10.26 5.56 13.54
N VAL A 99 -10.53 6.84 13.80
CA VAL A 99 -9.88 7.93 13.06
C VAL A 99 -8.40 8.04 13.42
N VAL A 100 -8.03 7.82 14.70
CA VAL A 100 -6.62 7.77 15.12
C VAL A 100 -5.90 6.61 14.45
N ALA A 101 -6.54 5.44 14.33
CA ALA A 101 -5.97 4.31 13.59
C ALA A 101 -5.75 4.66 12.11
N GLN A 102 -6.71 5.32 11.44
CA GLN A 102 -6.57 5.78 10.06
C GLN A 102 -5.42 6.80 9.93
N THR A 103 -5.31 7.74 10.87
CA THR A 103 -4.22 8.73 10.88
C THR A 103 -2.84 8.08 11.08
N SER A 104 -2.75 7.06 11.95
CA SER A 104 -1.55 6.26 12.16
C SER A 104 -1.17 5.47 10.91
N TRP A 105 -2.17 4.85 10.24
CA TRP A 105 -1.97 4.19 8.96
C TRP A 105 -1.45 5.17 7.89
N LEU A 106 -2.00 6.38 7.81
CA LEU A 106 -1.55 7.38 6.83
C LEU A 106 -0.09 7.76 7.05
N ALA A 107 0.33 8.00 8.30
CA ALA A 107 1.72 8.26 8.65
C ALA A 107 2.63 7.07 8.26
N GLY A 108 2.16 5.84 8.45
CA GLY A 108 2.81 4.60 8.02
C GLY A 108 2.95 4.49 6.50
N SER A 109 1.84 4.69 5.78
CA SER A 109 1.80 4.66 4.31
C SER A 109 2.72 5.73 3.69
N MET A 110 2.68 6.95 4.21
CA MET A 110 3.57 8.03 3.80
C MET A 110 5.04 7.71 4.11
N SER A 111 5.33 7.06 5.23
CA SER A 111 6.69 6.64 5.57
C SER A 111 7.20 5.54 4.65
N ALA A 112 6.35 4.57 4.27
CA ALA A 112 6.67 3.56 3.28
C ALA A 112 6.93 4.17 1.89
N ASP A 113 6.12 5.17 1.50
CA ASP A 113 6.24 5.82 0.20
C ASP A 113 7.53 6.65 0.04
N VAL A 114 8.14 7.10 1.14
CA VAL A 114 9.45 7.79 1.12
C VAL A 114 10.63 6.87 1.46
N GLY A 115 10.42 5.54 1.47
CA GLY A 115 11.49 4.56 1.72
C GLY A 115 11.85 4.33 3.19
N ARG A 116 11.12 4.92 4.15
CA ARG A 116 11.37 4.71 5.59
C ARG A 116 10.64 3.46 6.09
N HIS A 117 11.04 2.31 5.58
CA HIS A 117 10.32 1.04 5.76
C HIS A 117 10.24 0.57 7.22
N ALA A 118 11.31 0.69 8.00
CA ALA A 118 11.30 0.34 9.42
C ALA A 118 10.34 1.21 10.23
N LEU A 119 10.23 2.50 9.90
CA LEU A 119 9.28 3.40 10.54
C LEU A 119 7.84 3.10 10.13
N ALA A 120 7.61 2.83 8.84
CA ALA A 120 6.29 2.41 8.35
C ALA A 120 5.81 1.12 9.02
N GLN A 121 6.70 0.15 9.22
CA GLN A 121 6.43 -1.09 9.96
C GLN A 121 5.90 -0.81 11.37
N ARG A 122 6.52 0.11 12.12
CA ARG A 122 6.08 0.49 13.46
C ARG A 122 4.69 1.14 13.45
N TYR A 123 4.43 2.03 12.49
CA TYR A 123 3.11 2.64 12.35
C TYR A 123 2.04 1.61 12.00
N TYR A 124 2.31 0.63 11.14
CA TYR A 124 1.33 -0.41 10.82
C TYR A 124 1.03 -1.29 12.03
N ILE A 125 2.04 -1.66 12.84
CA ILE A 125 1.82 -2.40 14.09
C ILE A 125 1.00 -1.56 15.08
N GLN A 126 1.29 -0.28 15.22
CA GLN A 126 0.50 0.64 16.05
C GLN A 126 -0.94 0.73 15.55
N THR A 127 -1.13 0.85 14.24
CA THR A 127 -2.46 0.94 13.63
C THR A 127 -3.26 -0.33 13.86
N LEU A 128 -2.64 -1.50 13.72
CA LEU A 128 -3.30 -2.79 14.01
C LEU A 128 -3.79 -2.84 15.46
N ASN A 129 -2.95 -2.45 16.43
CA ASN A 129 -3.34 -2.40 17.84
C ASN A 129 -4.49 -1.42 18.09
N LEU A 130 -4.50 -0.24 17.46
CA LEU A 130 -5.58 0.75 17.57
C LEU A 130 -6.89 0.22 16.98
N ALA A 131 -6.83 -0.44 15.81
CA ALA A 131 -8.01 -1.04 15.19
C ALA A 131 -8.61 -2.15 16.05
N LEU A 132 -7.79 -3.03 16.61
CA LEU A 132 -8.23 -4.07 17.55
C LEU A 132 -8.82 -3.46 18.81
N SER A 133 -8.21 -2.41 19.37
CA SER A 133 -8.73 -1.68 20.52
C SER A 133 -10.08 -1.00 20.22
N ALA A 134 -10.32 -0.60 18.98
CA ALA A 134 -11.60 -0.08 18.53
C ALA A 134 -12.66 -1.18 18.27
N GLY A 135 -12.30 -2.46 18.38
CA GLY A 135 -13.16 -3.58 17.99
C GLY A 135 -13.41 -3.68 16.50
N ASP A 136 -12.60 -3.01 15.68
CA ASP A 136 -12.77 -2.95 14.22
C ASP A 136 -11.91 -4.02 13.53
N THR A 137 -12.43 -5.25 13.49
CA THR A 137 -11.75 -6.41 12.88
C THR A 137 -11.59 -6.27 11.36
N GLN A 138 -12.52 -5.58 10.68
CA GLN A 138 -12.40 -5.32 9.24
C GLN A 138 -11.23 -4.38 8.95
N TYR A 139 -11.11 -3.29 9.70
CA TYR A 139 -9.99 -2.38 9.53
C TYR A 139 -8.66 -3.02 9.96
N ALA A 140 -8.65 -3.83 11.03
CA ALA A 140 -7.48 -4.61 11.42
C ALA A 140 -7.03 -5.60 10.32
N ALA A 141 -7.98 -6.29 9.65
CA ALA A 141 -7.70 -7.14 8.50
C ALA A 141 -7.11 -6.35 7.32
N ASN A 142 -7.64 -5.16 7.02
CA ASN A 142 -7.08 -4.27 6.03
C ASN A 142 -5.61 -3.89 6.35
N ILE A 143 -5.29 -3.64 7.63
CA ILE A 143 -3.91 -3.32 8.05
C ILE A 143 -2.96 -4.51 7.86
N LEU A 144 -3.39 -5.74 8.16
CA LEU A 144 -2.62 -6.95 7.82
C LEU A 144 -2.40 -7.05 6.30
N GLY A 145 -3.38 -6.65 5.49
CA GLY A 145 -3.25 -6.51 4.04
C GLY A 145 -2.16 -5.49 3.65
N TYR A 146 -2.09 -4.33 4.31
CA TYR A 146 -1.02 -3.34 4.08
C TYR A 146 0.36 -3.85 4.51
N MET A 147 0.46 -4.60 5.60
CA MET A 147 1.70 -5.27 6.00
C MET A 147 2.16 -6.26 4.92
N SER A 148 1.23 -7.04 4.35
CA SER A 148 1.49 -7.93 3.21
C SER A 148 1.94 -7.16 1.97
N ARG A 149 1.25 -6.09 1.58
CA ARG A 149 1.63 -5.23 0.43
C ARG A 149 3.04 -4.65 0.58
N MET A 150 3.40 -4.21 1.78
CA MET A 150 4.74 -3.72 2.07
C MET A 150 5.79 -4.82 1.92
N THR A 151 5.50 -6.01 2.43
CA THR A 151 6.38 -7.18 2.30
C THR A 151 6.58 -7.58 0.84
N ILE A 152 5.50 -7.55 0.01
CA ILE A 152 5.59 -7.77 -1.44
C ILE A 152 6.48 -6.72 -2.12
N HIS A 153 6.30 -5.43 -1.79
CA HIS A 153 7.10 -4.35 -2.37
C HIS A 153 8.60 -4.55 -2.10
N ILE A 154 8.96 -4.89 -0.87
CA ILE A 154 10.35 -5.16 -0.50
C ILE A 154 10.85 -6.44 -1.17
N GLY A 155 10.02 -7.48 -1.29
CA GLY A 155 10.35 -8.70 -2.00
C GLY A 155 10.68 -8.49 -3.49
N HIS A 156 10.02 -7.54 -4.16
CA HIS A 156 10.37 -7.14 -5.54
C HIS A 156 11.71 -6.41 -5.65
N SER A 157 12.16 -5.79 -4.57
CA SER A 157 13.45 -5.07 -4.49
C SER A 157 14.57 -5.93 -3.92
N ALA A 158 14.27 -7.18 -3.49
CA ALA A 158 15.23 -8.11 -2.90
C ALA A 158 16.39 -8.40 -3.85
N THR A 159 17.60 -8.49 -3.30
CA THR A 159 18.83 -8.74 -4.05
C THR A 159 19.14 -10.23 -4.21
N SER A 160 18.52 -11.08 -3.39
CA SER A 160 18.65 -12.54 -3.44
C SER A 160 17.31 -13.23 -3.66
N GLU A 161 17.36 -14.38 -4.33
CA GLU A 161 16.22 -15.27 -4.54
C GLU A 161 15.65 -15.78 -3.20
N SER A 162 16.51 -16.11 -2.23
CA SER A 162 16.09 -16.55 -0.90
C SER A 162 15.29 -15.49 -0.16
N GLU A 163 15.70 -14.22 -0.24
CA GLU A 163 15.00 -13.10 0.36
C GLU A 163 13.64 -12.86 -0.34
N ARG A 164 13.62 -12.93 -1.66
CA ARG A 164 12.38 -12.81 -2.46
C ARG A 164 11.36 -13.87 -2.06
N ILE A 165 11.80 -15.14 -1.97
CA ILE A 165 10.95 -16.27 -1.54
C ILE A 165 10.47 -16.08 -0.10
N SER A 166 11.34 -15.69 0.81
CA SER A 166 10.99 -15.44 2.21
C SER A 166 9.90 -14.35 2.32
N ASN A 167 10.10 -13.22 1.64
CA ASN A 167 9.12 -12.13 1.62
C ASN A 167 7.78 -12.58 0.99
N GLY A 168 7.82 -13.36 -0.09
CA GLY A 168 6.61 -13.92 -0.72
C GLY A 168 5.80 -14.80 0.24
N ARG A 169 6.46 -15.70 0.96
CA ARG A 169 5.81 -16.56 1.96
C ARG A 169 5.18 -15.75 3.11
N HIS A 170 5.92 -14.76 3.64
CA HIS A 170 5.38 -13.88 4.68
C HIS A 170 4.18 -13.07 4.18
N ALA A 171 4.24 -12.58 2.94
CA ALA A 171 3.15 -11.82 2.35
C ALA A 171 1.87 -12.65 2.21
N VAL A 172 1.97 -13.89 1.69
CA VAL A 172 0.83 -14.82 1.59
C VAL A 172 0.27 -15.13 2.99
N ALA A 173 1.13 -15.41 3.96
CA ALA A 173 0.69 -15.70 5.33
C ALA A 173 -0.07 -14.51 5.96
N LEU A 174 0.41 -13.28 5.78
CA LEU A 174 -0.26 -12.06 6.26
C LEU A 174 -1.62 -11.83 5.58
N ALA A 175 -1.71 -12.04 4.26
CA ALA A 175 -2.96 -11.90 3.53
C ALA A 175 -4.01 -12.94 3.99
N ARG A 176 -3.59 -14.19 4.22
CA ARG A 176 -4.45 -15.25 4.77
C ARG A 176 -4.87 -14.98 6.23
N ALA A 177 -3.96 -14.47 7.05
CA ALA A 177 -4.28 -14.04 8.41
C ALA A 177 -5.32 -12.91 8.41
N ALA A 178 -5.21 -11.95 7.47
CA ALA A 178 -6.18 -10.88 7.30
C ALA A 178 -7.59 -11.43 6.95
N GLN A 179 -7.67 -12.36 6.01
CA GLN A 179 -8.93 -13.01 5.61
C GLN A 179 -9.55 -13.80 6.78
N SER A 180 -8.73 -14.51 7.55
CA SER A 180 -9.18 -15.28 8.71
C SER A 180 -9.66 -14.39 9.85
N LEU A 181 -8.98 -13.27 10.14
CA LEU A 181 -9.32 -12.34 11.22
C LEU A 181 -10.74 -11.76 11.10
N ALA A 182 -11.17 -11.48 9.87
CA ALA A 182 -12.46 -10.87 9.61
C ALA A 182 -13.42 -11.80 8.84
N SER A 183 -13.24 -13.12 8.88
CA SER A 183 -13.96 -14.11 8.07
C SER A 183 -15.47 -13.89 8.04
N ASP A 184 -16.09 -13.62 9.20
CA ASP A 184 -17.53 -13.45 9.36
C ASP A 184 -18.04 -12.05 8.98
N ARG A 185 -17.14 -11.11 8.70
CA ARG A 185 -17.44 -9.69 8.49
C ARG A 185 -16.80 -9.12 7.22
N LEU A 186 -16.19 -9.97 6.40
CA LEU A 186 -15.58 -9.50 5.14
C LEU A 186 -16.67 -8.99 4.20
N THR A 187 -16.56 -7.71 3.84
CA THR A 187 -17.36 -7.17 2.75
C THR A 187 -16.80 -7.65 1.41
N PRO A 188 -17.60 -7.64 0.32
CA PRO A 188 -17.15 -8.07 -0.99
C PRO A 188 -15.89 -7.36 -1.48
N VAL A 189 -15.80 -6.02 -1.34
CA VAL A 189 -14.62 -5.26 -1.76
C VAL A 189 -13.41 -5.59 -0.89
N LEU A 190 -13.57 -5.69 0.44
CA LEU A 190 -12.48 -6.07 1.32
C LEU A 190 -11.97 -7.48 1.02
N SER A 191 -12.87 -8.43 0.76
CA SER A 191 -12.51 -9.78 0.36
C SER A 191 -11.74 -9.79 -0.96
N GLY A 192 -12.21 -9.03 -1.97
CA GLY A 192 -11.53 -8.86 -3.25
C GLY A 192 -10.12 -8.27 -3.09
N LEU A 193 -9.99 -7.22 -2.28
CA LEU A 193 -8.69 -6.60 -1.94
C LEU A 193 -7.72 -7.61 -1.32
N LEU A 194 -8.16 -8.36 -0.30
CA LEU A 194 -7.28 -9.29 0.41
C LEU A 194 -6.89 -10.49 -0.46
N CYS A 195 -7.80 -10.99 -1.30
CA CYS A 195 -7.48 -12.01 -2.31
C CYS A 195 -6.50 -11.46 -3.37
N ALA A 196 -6.67 -10.23 -3.86
CA ALA A 196 -5.73 -9.63 -4.80
C ALA A 196 -4.32 -9.46 -4.19
N ILE A 197 -4.23 -9.12 -2.90
CA ILE A 197 -2.95 -9.06 -2.19
C ILE A 197 -2.33 -10.46 -2.05
N GLU A 198 -3.12 -11.49 -1.72
CA GLU A 198 -2.64 -12.88 -1.67
C GLU A 198 -2.13 -13.34 -3.04
N ALA A 199 -2.86 -13.04 -4.12
CA ALA A 199 -2.45 -13.35 -5.49
C ALA A 199 -1.10 -12.71 -5.85
N ARG A 200 -0.87 -11.46 -5.44
CA ARG A 200 0.42 -10.78 -5.61
C ARG A 200 1.56 -11.46 -4.84
N GLY A 201 1.27 -11.98 -3.65
CA GLY A 201 2.23 -12.80 -2.88
C GLY A 201 2.61 -14.09 -3.62
N HIS A 202 1.65 -14.80 -4.20
CA HIS A 202 1.87 -15.99 -5.02
C HIS A 202 2.63 -15.65 -6.32
N ALA A 203 2.29 -14.54 -6.99
CA ALA A 203 3.02 -14.07 -8.16
C ALA A 203 4.50 -13.78 -7.84
N LEU A 204 4.79 -13.17 -6.68
CA LEU A 204 6.17 -12.95 -6.20
C LEU A 204 6.91 -14.26 -5.97
N LEU A 205 6.22 -15.33 -5.56
CA LEU A 205 6.79 -16.69 -5.42
C LEU A 205 6.98 -17.40 -6.76
N GLY A 206 6.40 -16.90 -7.85
CA GLY A 206 6.37 -17.56 -9.16
C GLY A 206 5.35 -18.69 -9.25
N ASP A 207 4.42 -18.80 -8.29
CA ASP A 207 3.35 -19.81 -8.30
C ASP A 207 2.19 -19.37 -9.17
N SER A 208 2.29 -19.65 -10.48
CA SER A 208 1.27 -19.26 -11.46
C SER A 208 -0.10 -19.94 -11.23
N ARG A 209 -0.12 -21.13 -10.63
CA ARG A 209 -1.38 -21.84 -10.35
C ARG A 209 -2.15 -21.15 -9.23
N GLU A 210 -1.52 -20.96 -8.08
CA GLU A 210 -2.13 -20.29 -6.93
C GLU A 210 -2.47 -18.83 -7.26
N THR A 211 -1.63 -18.16 -8.05
CA THR A 211 -1.91 -16.80 -8.53
C THR A 211 -3.23 -16.76 -9.29
N ARG A 212 -3.42 -17.60 -10.32
CA ARG A 212 -4.68 -17.63 -11.10
C ARG A 212 -5.89 -17.96 -10.25
N MET A 213 -5.79 -18.98 -9.40
CA MET A 213 -6.89 -19.36 -8.52
C MET A 213 -7.30 -18.21 -7.60
N THR A 214 -6.34 -17.47 -7.08
CA THR A 214 -6.59 -16.38 -6.14
C THR A 214 -7.04 -15.11 -6.87
N VAL A 215 -6.58 -14.86 -8.10
CA VAL A 215 -7.12 -13.82 -9.00
C VAL A 215 -8.61 -14.01 -9.20
N HIS A 216 -9.06 -15.23 -9.59
CA HIS A 216 -10.49 -15.51 -9.74
C HIS A 216 -11.29 -15.34 -8.44
N LYS A 217 -10.71 -15.68 -7.29
CA LYS A 217 -11.37 -15.40 -6.00
C LYS A 217 -11.54 -13.88 -5.77
N ALA A 218 -10.56 -13.08 -6.15
CA ALA A 218 -10.64 -11.63 -6.01
C ALA A 218 -11.72 -11.03 -6.93
N GLU A 219 -11.77 -11.43 -8.20
CA GLU A 219 -12.80 -11.03 -9.16
C GLU A 219 -14.20 -11.40 -8.66
N ASN A 220 -14.42 -12.67 -8.35
CA ASN A 220 -15.72 -13.18 -7.87
C ASN A 220 -16.16 -12.51 -6.54
N ALA A 221 -15.23 -12.13 -5.67
CA ALA A 221 -15.55 -11.42 -4.46
C ALA A 221 -16.01 -9.98 -4.77
N PHE A 222 -15.26 -9.29 -5.62
CA PHE A 222 -15.52 -7.89 -5.95
C PHE A 222 -16.81 -7.72 -6.77
N GLU A 223 -17.14 -8.65 -7.68
CA GLU A 223 -18.38 -8.65 -8.46
C GLU A 223 -19.65 -8.67 -7.59
N ARG A 224 -19.56 -9.17 -6.36
CA ARG A 224 -20.69 -9.14 -5.41
C ARG A 224 -20.83 -7.82 -4.66
N SER A 225 -19.97 -6.84 -4.94
CA SER A 225 -20.04 -5.54 -4.28
C SER A 225 -21.32 -4.78 -4.63
N VAL A 226 -21.88 -4.11 -3.62
CA VAL A 226 -23.05 -3.24 -3.77
C VAL A 226 -22.65 -1.83 -3.37
N PRO A 227 -22.84 -0.84 -4.25
CA PRO A 227 -22.51 0.54 -3.94
C PRO A 227 -23.15 1.01 -2.61
N GLY A 228 -22.34 1.64 -1.77
CA GLY A 228 -22.81 2.17 -0.47
C GLY A 228 -22.76 1.17 0.70
N ASN A 229 -22.49 -0.12 0.47
CA ASN A 229 -22.41 -1.12 1.54
C ASN A 229 -21.00 -1.32 2.12
N GLU A 230 -20.01 -0.68 1.52
CA GLU A 230 -18.62 -0.79 1.96
C GLU A 230 -18.27 0.27 3.03
N PRO A 231 -17.36 -0.04 3.97
CA PRO A 231 -16.85 0.97 4.89
C PRO A 231 -16.22 2.15 4.14
N SER A 232 -16.45 3.39 4.62
CA SER A 232 -15.96 4.61 3.96
C SER A 232 -14.43 4.62 3.74
N TRP A 233 -13.66 4.04 4.67
CA TRP A 233 -12.21 3.93 4.56
C TRP A 233 -11.76 2.99 3.42
N LEU A 234 -12.66 2.18 2.85
CA LEU A 234 -12.37 1.29 1.73
C LEU A 234 -12.72 1.92 0.36
N ALA A 235 -13.34 3.09 0.34
CA ALA A 235 -13.75 3.79 -0.89
C ALA A 235 -12.59 4.07 -1.87
N PHE A 236 -11.35 4.01 -1.40
CA PHE A 236 -10.17 4.14 -2.26
C PHE A 236 -9.97 2.93 -3.18
N TYR A 237 -10.43 1.73 -2.78
CA TYR A 237 -10.23 0.50 -3.53
C TYR A 237 -11.38 0.29 -4.53
N THR A 238 -11.25 0.98 -5.63
CA THR A 238 -12.18 0.92 -6.76
C THR A 238 -11.85 -0.26 -7.69
N GLU A 239 -12.72 -0.50 -8.68
CA GLU A 239 -12.44 -1.48 -9.74
C GLU A 239 -11.08 -1.21 -10.43
N ALA A 240 -10.72 0.05 -10.66
CA ALA A 240 -9.40 0.41 -11.21
C ALA A 240 -8.23 -0.10 -10.35
N GLU A 241 -8.32 -0.03 -9.03
CA GLU A 241 -7.28 -0.57 -8.14
C GLU A 241 -7.24 -2.10 -8.19
N LEU A 242 -8.41 -2.77 -8.23
CA LEU A 242 -8.48 -4.22 -8.41
C LEU A 242 -7.84 -4.64 -9.73
N LEU A 243 -8.27 -4.07 -10.85
CA LEU A 243 -7.75 -4.40 -12.19
C LEU A 243 -6.24 -4.17 -12.29
N ALA A 244 -5.72 -3.09 -11.68
CA ALA A 244 -4.29 -2.84 -11.60
C ALA A 244 -3.55 -3.92 -10.80
N ASP A 245 -4.09 -4.36 -9.67
CA ASP A 245 -3.48 -5.42 -8.86
C ASP A 245 -3.50 -6.78 -9.59
N LEU A 246 -4.63 -7.15 -10.20
CA LEU A 246 -4.79 -8.40 -10.95
C LEU A 246 -3.93 -8.41 -12.22
N GLY A 247 -3.89 -7.31 -12.95
CA GLY A 247 -3.04 -7.17 -14.13
C GLY A 247 -1.56 -7.35 -13.81
N ARG A 248 -1.08 -6.83 -12.66
CA ARG A 248 0.28 -7.10 -12.18
C ARG A 248 0.52 -8.58 -11.90
N CYS A 249 -0.43 -9.27 -11.27
CA CYS A 249 -0.32 -10.70 -11.02
C CYS A 249 -0.16 -11.49 -12.31
N LEU A 250 -1.00 -11.21 -13.31
CA LEU A 250 -0.96 -11.88 -14.60
C LEU A 250 0.32 -11.57 -15.39
N ARG A 251 0.80 -10.31 -15.36
CA ARG A 251 2.09 -9.95 -15.96
C ARG A 251 3.22 -10.76 -15.34
N ASP A 252 3.29 -10.80 -14.01
CA ASP A 252 4.38 -11.45 -13.27
C ASP A 252 4.37 -12.98 -13.44
N THR A 253 3.25 -13.55 -13.87
CA THR A 253 3.11 -14.99 -14.23
C THR A 253 3.15 -15.26 -15.74
N GLY A 254 3.43 -14.24 -16.56
CA GLY A 254 3.66 -14.40 -18.00
C GLY A 254 2.40 -14.31 -18.89
N GLU A 255 1.25 -13.95 -18.32
CA GLU A 255 -0.02 -13.77 -19.06
C GLU A 255 -0.16 -12.36 -19.63
N SER A 256 0.79 -11.94 -20.49
CA SER A 256 0.93 -10.55 -20.93
C SER A 256 -0.31 -9.94 -21.57
N ALA A 257 -1.04 -10.69 -22.42
CA ALA A 257 -2.24 -10.18 -23.11
C ALA A 257 -3.38 -9.85 -22.11
N ASN A 258 -3.63 -10.74 -21.15
CA ASN A 258 -4.63 -10.49 -20.11
C ASN A 258 -4.19 -9.35 -19.18
N ALA A 259 -2.91 -9.32 -18.82
CA ALA A 259 -2.33 -8.24 -18.02
C ALA A 259 -2.52 -6.88 -18.69
N GLU A 260 -2.17 -6.76 -19.97
CA GLU A 260 -2.32 -5.53 -20.76
C GLU A 260 -3.78 -5.03 -20.74
N ARG A 261 -4.74 -5.91 -21.00
CA ARG A 261 -6.17 -5.55 -21.01
C ARG A 261 -6.62 -4.98 -19.66
N LEU A 262 -6.28 -5.64 -18.56
CA LEU A 262 -6.68 -5.19 -17.21
C LEU A 262 -5.99 -3.88 -16.81
N ILE A 263 -4.70 -3.74 -17.08
CA ILE A 263 -3.94 -2.56 -16.69
C ILE A 263 -4.32 -1.34 -17.54
N ASN A 264 -4.64 -1.52 -18.84
CA ASN A 264 -5.19 -0.46 -19.69
C ASN A 264 -6.52 0.05 -19.14
N HIS A 265 -7.46 -0.86 -18.85
CA HIS A 265 -8.74 -0.48 -18.26
C HIS A 265 -8.55 0.28 -16.93
N ALA A 266 -7.63 -0.18 -16.07
CA ALA A 266 -7.29 0.54 -14.85
C ALA A 266 -6.76 1.97 -15.14
N LEU A 267 -5.87 2.13 -16.12
CA LEU A 267 -5.30 3.45 -16.48
C LEU A 267 -6.38 4.42 -16.99
N GLU A 268 -7.31 3.95 -17.81
CA GLU A 268 -8.44 4.72 -18.34
C GLU A 268 -9.40 5.14 -17.23
N SER A 269 -9.61 4.28 -16.23
CA SER A 269 -10.53 4.50 -15.11
C SER A 269 -9.94 5.40 -14.00
N TYR A 270 -8.61 5.58 -13.94
CA TYR A 270 -8.04 6.44 -12.92
C TYR A 270 -8.24 7.92 -13.23
N GLU A 271 -8.79 8.64 -12.26
CA GLU A 271 -8.90 10.08 -12.30
C GLU A 271 -7.51 10.75 -12.39
N PRO A 272 -7.40 11.89 -13.11
CA PRO A 272 -6.10 12.56 -13.32
C PRO A 272 -5.34 12.96 -12.05
N TRP A 273 -6.06 13.24 -10.97
CA TRP A 273 -5.43 13.61 -9.70
C TRP A 273 -4.78 12.43 -8.96
N ARG A 274 -5.10 11.19 -9.31
CA ARG A 274 -4.44 9.99 -8.77
C ARG A 274 -3.08 9.74 -9.43
N ALA A 275 -2.23 10.76 -9.43
CA ALA A 275 -0.98 10.77 -10.18
C ALA A 275 -0.06 9.59 -9.84
N ARG A 276 0.03 9.21 -8.56
CA ARG A 276 0.85 8.07 -8.13
C ARG A 276 0.34 6.74 -8.68
N SER A 277 -0.97 6.46 -8.59
CA SER A 277 -1.56 5.24 -9.17
C SER A 277 -1.37 5.18 -10.68
N ARG A 278 -1.58 6.31 -11.37
CA ARG A 278 -1.35 6.42 -12.81
C ARG A 278 0.09 6.13 -13.19
N CYS A 279 1.08 6.70 -12.49
CA CYS A 279 2.49 6.42 -12.69
C CYS A 279 2.79 4.91 -12.56
N PHE A 280 2.19 4.25 -11.57
CA PHE A 280 2.40 2.83 -11.35
C PHE A 280 1.86 1.98 -12.51
N VAL A 281 0.66 2.24 -12.98
CA VAL A 281 0.09 1.47 -14.09
C VAL A 281 0.75 1.79 -15.43
N GLN A 282 1.22 3.03 -15.64
CA GLN A 282 2.02 3.39 -16.82
C GLN A 282 3.34 2.61 -16.87
N THR A 283 4.06 2.47 -15.74
CA THR A 283 5.26 1.63 -15.68
C THR A 283 4.95 0.15 -15.86
N ASP A 284 3.82 -0.33 -15.34
CA ASP A 284 3.39 -1.71 -15.50
C ASP A 284 3.09 -2.03 -16.97
N LEU A 285 2.39 -1.15 -17.69
CA LEU A 285 2.12 -1.27 -19.13
C LEU A 285 3.41 -1.20 -19.96
N ALA A 286 4.29 -0.22 -19.69
CA ALA A 286 5.57 -0.13 -20.37
C ALA A 286 6.37 -1.43 -20.25
N THR A 287 6.40 -2.03 -19.04
CA THR A 287 7.04 -3.32 -18.80
C THR A 287 6.36 -4.45 -19.60
N THR A 288 5.03 -4.49 -19.65
CA THR A 288 4.27 -5.50 -20.40
C THR A 288 4.60 -5.44 -21.91
N HIS A 289 4.64 -4.22 -22.48
CA HIS A 289 5.00 -4.02 -23.87
C HIS A 289 6.48 -4.31 -24.17
N LEU A 290 7.41 -4.07 -23.22
CA LEU A 290 8.81 -4.49 -23.37
C LEU A 290 8.92 -6.01 -23.52
N VAL A 291 8.19 -6.78 -22.72
CA VAL A 291 8.16 -8.24 -22.80
C VAL A 291 7.57 -8.69 -24.13
N ALA A 292 6.51 -8.03 -24.62
CA ALA A 292 5.89 -8.28 -25.91
C ALA A 292 6.72 -7.79 -27.11
N ARG A 293 7.85 -7.10 -26.88
CA ARG A 293 8.71 -6.46 -27.89
C ARG A 293 8.02 -5.35 -28.70
N ASP A 294 6.94 -4.79 -28.18
CA ASP A 294 6.30 -3.59 -28.72
C ASP A 294 7.01 -2.35 -28.15
N TYR A 295 8.16 -2.03 -28.75
CA TYR A 295 9.06 -1.00 -28.22
C TYR A 295 8.48 0.42 -28.35
N ASP A 296 7.64 0.66 -29.31
CA ASP A 296 7.04 1.98 -29.55
C ASP A 296 6.05 2.31 -28.44
N ARG A 297 5.14 1.38 -28.11
CA ARG A 297 4.20 1.53 -27.00
C ARG A 297 4.92 1.54 -25.64
N ALA A 298 5.89 0.66 -25.46
CA ALA A 298 6.71 0.63 -24.25
C ALA A 298 7.38 1.99 -23.99
N THR A 299 7.94 2.60 -25.05
CA THR A 299 8.57 3.92 -24.95
C THR A 299 7.55 5.02 -24.62
N SER A 300 6.44 5.09 -25.34
CA SER A 300 5.41 6.11 -25.08
C SER A 300 4.93 6.08 -23.63
N LEU A 301 4.57 4.89 -23.14
CA LEU A 301 4.10 4.69 -21.77
C LEU A 301 5.19 4.94 -20.72
N GLY A 302 6.43 4.56 -21.01
CA GLY A 302 7.58 4.82 -20.16
C GLY A 302 7.87 6.32 -20.01
N LEU A 303 7.82 7.08 -21.10
CA LEU A 303 7.93 8.54 -21.07
C LEU A 303 6.79 9.20 -20.30
N ASP A 304 5.56 8.71 -20.45
CA ASP A 304 4.43 9.17 -19.66
C ASP A 304 4.63 8.90 -18.18
N ALA A 305 5.14 7.73 -17.83
CA ALA A 305 5.45 7.39 -16.45
C ALA A 305 6.53 8.32 -15.87
N VAL A 306 7.60 8.61 -16.60
CA VAL A 306 8.64 9.56 -16.19
C VAL A 306 8.06 10.97 -16.00
N ARG A 307 7.26 11.46 -16.95
CA ARG A 307 6.57 12.76 -16.82
C ARG A 307 5.65 12.82 -15.59
N THR A 308 4.95 11.74 -15.30
CA THR A 308 4.08 11.67 -14.12
C THR A 308 4.92 11.62 -12.84
N ALA A 309 5.97 10.81 -12.80
CA ALA A 309 6.88 10.68 -11.67
C ALA A 309 7.58 12.00 -11.32
N SER A 310 7.94 12.82 -12.32
CA SER A 310 8.59 14.13 -12.13
C SER A 310 7.71 15.15 -11.38
N ARG A 311 6.40 14.94 -11.35
CA ARG A 311 5.43 15.85 -10.71
C ARG A 311 5.10 15.46 -9.26
N ILE A 312 5.49 14.25 -8.85
CA ILE A 312 5.21 13.71 -7.51
C ILE A 312 6.49 13.43 -6.74
N SER A 313 6.42 13.42 -5.42
CA SER A 313 7.53 13.03 -4.56
C SER A 313 7.23 11.69 -3.88
N SER A 314 7.64 10.59 -4.53
CA SER A 314 7.36 9.20 -4.10
C SER A 314 8.55 8.31 -4.43
N SER A 315 9.19 7.73 -3.41
CA SER A 315 10.29 6.78 -3.63
C SER A 315 9.80 5.52 -4.36
N ARG A 316 8.56 5.07 -4.10
CA ARG A 316 7.99 3.94 -4.84
C ARG A 316 7.84 4.20 -6.33
N ALA A 317 7.51 5.44 -6.72
CA ALA A 317 7.50 5.81 -8.14
C ALA A 317 8.90 5.76 -8.73
N VAL A 318 9.89 6.31 -8.01
CA VAL A 318 11.30 6.24 -8.40
C VAL A 318 11.77 4.79 -8.56
N ASP A 319 11.43 3.91 -7.61
CA ASP A 319 11.84 2.49 -7.67
C ASP A 319 11.21 1.75 -8.86
N ARG A 320 9.98 2.09 -9.23
CA ARG A 320 9.36 1.55 -10.45
C ARG A 320 10.05 2.03 -11.72
N ILE A 321 10.40 3.31 -11.79
CA ILE A 321 11.19 3.83 -12.92
C ILE A 321 12.57 3.17 -12.96
N ARG A 322 13.24 2.95 -11.82
CA ARG A 322 14.52 2.18 -11.78
C ARG A 322 14.35 0.75 -12.27
N THR A 323 13.24 0.12 -11.93
CA THR A 323 12.94 -1.25 -12.39
C THR A 323 12.72 -1.28 -13.90
N LEU A 324 11.98 -0.32 -14.44
CA LEU A 324 11.82 -0.16 -15.89
C LEU A 324 13.18 0.09 -16.58
N HIS A 325 14.01 0.97 -16.00
CA HIS A 325 15.35 1.27 -16.52
C HIS A 325 16.22 0.01 -16.63
N ARG A 326 16.23 -0.85 -15.57
CA ARG A 326 17.00 -2.11 -15.62
C ARG A 326 16.55 -3.06 -16.73
N GLN A 327 15.33 -2.96 -17.21
CA GLN A 327 14.81 -3.75 -18.33
C GLN A 327 15.11 -3.11 -19.69
N VAL A 328 15.09 -1.79 -19.78
CA VAL A 328 15.35 -1.03 -21.02
C VAL A 328 16.84 -1.02 -21.37
N GLN A 329 17.70 -0.75 -20.39
CA GLN A 329 19.14 -0.55 -20.58
C GLN A 329 19.84 -1.67 -21.39
N PRO A 330 19.63 -2.98 -21.11
CA PRO A 330 20.28 -4.05 -21.86
C PRO A 330 19.84 -4.15 -23.33
N ILE A 331 18.70 -3.58 -23.66
CA ILE A 331 18.10 -3.67 -25.00
C ILE A 331 18.01 -2.31 -25.72
N ARG A 332 18.56 -1.24 -25.15
CA ARG A 332 18.46 0.14 -25.67
C ARG A 332 18.87 0.28 -27.13
N MET A 333 19.85 -0.52 -27.57
CA MET A 333 20.37 -0.49 -28.95
C MET A 333 19.43 -1.16 -29.98
N LYS A 334 18.35 -1.80 -29.55
CA LYS A 334 17.39 -2.47 -30.46
C LYS A 334 16.44 -1.49 -31.16
N SER A 335 16.30 -0.28 -30.64
CA SER A 335 15.41 0.74 -31.21
C SER A 335 15.85 2.13 -30.76
N THR A 336 15.75 3.13 -31.68
CA THR A 336 15.95 4.54 -31.32
C THR A 336 14.98 5.02 -30.26
N HIS A 337 13.76 4.49 -30.25
CA HIS A 337 12.75 4.78 -29.23
C HIS A 337 13.20 4.31 -27.84
N LEU A 338 13.75 3.09 -27.74
CA LEU A 338 14.31 2.58 -26.48
C LEU A 338 15.52 3.39 -26.01
N ALA A 339 16.37 3.85 -26.91
CA ALA A 339 17.49 4.72 -26.57
C ALA A 339 17.00 6.04 -25.98
N THR A 340 15.97 6.65 -26.59
CA THR A 340 15.33 7.87 -26.05
C THR A 340 14.74 7.64 -24.67
N LEU A 341 14.06 6.52 -24.45
CA LEU A 341 13.50 6.19 -23.13
C LEU A 341 14.60 6.01 -22.07
N ASP A 342 15.70 5.33 -22.43
CA ASP A 342 16.85 5.12 -21.54
C ASP A 342 17.49 6.46 -21.14
N ASP A 343 17.68 7.37 -22.10
CA ASP A 343 18.25 8.69 -21.86
C ASP A 343 17.35 9.54 -20.93
N GLU A 344 16.05 9.55 -21.16
CA GLU A 344 15.07 10.27 -20.33
C GLU A 344 14.97 9.69 -18.89
N ILE A 345 14.97 8.37 -18.76
CA ILE A 345 15.00 7.72 -17.44
C ILE A 345 16.31 8.05 -16.72
N THR A 346 17.45 8.01 -17.42
CA THR A 346 18.75 8.33 -16.84
C THR A 346 18.78 9.77 -16.35
N ALA A 347 18.30 10.72 -17.16
CA ALA A 347 18.20 12.12 -16.77
C ALA A 347 17.29 12.31 -15.54
N TYR A 348 16.13 11.66 -15.51
CA TYR A 348 15.23 11.70 -14.36
C TYR A 348 15.90 11.16 -13.09
N LEU A 349 16.53 9.98 -13.17
CA LEU A 349 17.16 9.33 -12.01
C LEU A 349 18.38 10.08 -11.47
N ALA A 350 19.10 10.83 -12.32
CA ALA A 350 20.24 11.66 -11.89
C ALA A 350 19.84 12.76 -10.89
N HIS A 351 18.57 13.21 -10.93
CA HIS A 351 18.02 14.23 -10.02
C HIS A 351 17.32 13.65 -8.79
N GLN A 352 17.24 12.32 -8.69
CA GLN A 352 16.60 11.68 -7.54
C GLN A 352 17.63 11.35 -6.45
N PRO A 353 17.25 11.44 -5.16
CA PRO A 353 18.12 10.97 -4.08
C PRO A 353 18.49 9.52 -4.37
N ARG A 354 19.79 9.22 -4.29
CA ARG A 354 20.22 7.82 -4.25
C ARG A 354 19.51 7.19 -3.08
N GLY A 355 18.75 6.10 -3.31
CA GLY A 355 18.04 5.42 -2.25
C GLY A 355 18.99 5.21 -1.07
N ASN A 356 18.76 5.91 0.02
CA ASN A 356 19.51 5.69 1.24
C ASN A 356 19.06 4.32 1.76
N GLU A 357 19.93 3.35 1.65
CA GLU A 357 20.07 2.34 2.68
C GLU A 357 20.03 3.08 4.02
N ASP A 358 19.22 2.58 4.93
CA ASP A 358 19.03 3.05 6.30
C ASP A 358 20.31 3.67 6.92
N THR A 359 20.50 4.96 6.75
CA THR A 359 21.54 5.68 7.48
C THR A 359 20.92 6.94 8.09
N GLN A 360 20.81 6.84 9.40
CA GLN A 360 20.79 7.87 10.42
C GLN A 360 19.43 8.43 10.89
N VAL A 361 19.22 8.04 12.16
CA VAL A 361 18.68 8.70 13.37
C VAL A 361 17.21 9.08 13.38
#